data_c74a077c9be54381301dab228a6900ec
#
_entry.id   c74a077c9be54381301dab228a6900ec
#
_cell.length_a   1.000
_cell.length_b   1.000
_cell.length_c   1.000
_cell.angle_alpha   90.00
_cell.angle_beta   90.00
_cell.angle_gamma   90.00
#
_symmetry.space_group_name_H-M   'P 1'
#
loop_
_entity.id
_entity.type
_entity.pdbx_description
1 polymer ?
#
loop_
_entity_poly.entity_id
_entity_poly.type
_entity_poly.pdbx_seq_one_letter_code
_entity_poly.pdbx_strand_id
1 'polypeptide(L)'
;MVDVLYSFVNVTQRFDQLILNPLYIHSLDMTSMTMKSYLDRIYSIDNQLLDRICQNILPRIHHQVNELIVEQHSMEHVIHTINYPQLFSLSLIDFQEEILLNYLIDNMTVRKLLTEQITCLKIDVKDNITALPLRENLSTIFALILSLCKGLIELNFCRFYHRSSICTFELSSTNCKSSTLTVLKISVKSFDDCLYLLDERLNCLSTLIIYVEEIAYTLGTIDNTVARLTMFNH
;
A
#
# COMPACT_ATOMS: atom_id res chain seq x y z
N MET A 1 -7.23 -12.04 -11.10
CA MET A 1 -7.18 -13.40 -10.47
C MET A 1 -8.52 -13.78 -9.86
N VAL A 2 -9.16 -12.90 -9.10
CA VAL A 2 -10.44 -13.14 -8.44
C VAL A 2 -11.55 -13.62 -9.38
N ASP A 3 -11.69 -13.03 -10.57
CA ASP A 3 -12.67 -13.45 -11.58
C ASP A 3 -12.48 -14.91 -12.02
N VAL A 4 -11.23 -15.36 -12.13
CA VAL A 4 -10.89 -16.76 -12.46
C VAL A 4 -11.27 -17.69 -11.32
N LEU A 5 -10.91 -17.35 -10.09
CA LEU A 5 -11.28 -18.12 -8.90
C LEU A 5 -12.80 -18.25 -8.78
N TYR A 6 -13.50 -17.14 -8.97
CA TYR A 6 -14.94 -17.11 -8.91
C TYR A 6 -15.60 -17.97 -10.00
N SER A 7 -15.11 -17.89 -11.22
CA SER A 7 -15.71 -18.58 -12.37
C SER A 7 -15.54 -20.10 -12.35
N PHE A 8 -14.49 -20.60 -11.67
CA PHE A 8 -14.12 -22.01 -11.75
C PHE A 8 -14.23 -22.79 -10.42
N VAL A 9 -14.30 -22.10 -9.28
CA VAL A 9 -14.49 -22.76 -7.98
C VAL A 9 -15.88 -23.40 -7.91
N ASN A 10 -15.97 -24.65 -7.47
CA ASN A 10 -17.16 -25.50 -7.40
C ASN A 10 -17.78 -25.87 -8.77
N VAL A 11 -17.06 -25.69 -9.89
CA VAL A 11 -17.52 -26.18 -11.20
C VAL A 11 -17.22 -27.67 -11.32
N THR A 12 -16.01 -28.10 -11.03
CA THR A 12 -15.65 -29.51 -10.93
C THR A 12 -14.53 -29.71 -9.90
N GLN A 13 -14.46 -30.91 -9.32
CA GLN A 13 -13.42 -31.25 -8.35
C GLN A 13 -11.98 -31.11 -8.92
N ARG A 14 -11.81 -31.33 -10.24
CA ARG A 14 -10.51 -31.13 -10.90
C ARG A 14 -10.12 -29.66 -11.00
N PHE A 15 -11.08 -28.78 -11.29
CA PHE A 15 -10.83 -27.35 -11.30
C PHE A 15 -10.49 -26.82 -9.91
N ASP A 16 -11.19 -27.29 -8.89
CA ASP A 16 -10.89 -26.95 -7.51
C ASP A 16 -9.47 -27.35 -7.12
N GLN A 17 -9.03 -28.57 -7.47
CA GLN A 17 -7.68 -29.04 -7.21
C GLN A 17 -6.60 -28.21 -7.92
N LEU A 18 -6.86 -27.75 -9.13
CA LEU A 18 -5.94 -26.91 -9.88
C LEU A 18 -5.89 -25.47 -9.33
N ILE A 19 -7.04 -24.84 -9.15
CA ILE A 19 -7.16 -23.43 -8.80
C ILE A 19 -6.77 -23.20 -7.34
N LEU A 20 -7.13 -24.13 -6.44
CA LEU A 20 -6.79 -24.04 -5.02
C LEU A 20 -5.44 -24.68 -4.66
N ASN A 21 -4.66 -25.04 -5.69
CA ASN A 21 -3.34 -25.62 -5.45
C ASN A 21 -2.39 -24.56 -4.89
N PRO A 22 -1.70 -24.85 -3.78
CA PRO A 22 -0.74 -23.95 -3.14
C PRO A 22 0.32 -23.37 -4.07
N LEU A 23 0.68 -24.10 -5.13
CA LEU A 23 1.68 -23.64 -6.10
C LEU A 23 1.24 -22.43 -6.92
N TYR A 24 -0.07 -22.16 -7.00
CA TYR A 24 -0.63 -21.11 -7.87
C TYR A 24 -1.22 -19.91 -7.10
N ILE A 25 -1.53 -20.09 -5.81
CA ILE A 25 -2.18 -19.05 -5.02
C ILE A 25 -1.25 -18.56 -3.91
N HIS A 26 -0.27 -17.74 -4.29
CA HIS A 26 0.55 -17.02 -3.33
C HIS A 26 0.17 -15.55 -3.25
N SER A 27 -0.34 -14.98 -4.34
CA SER A 27 -0.76 -13.59 -4.42
C SER A 27 -2.26 -13.52 -4.69
N LEU A 28 -2.98 -12.87 -3.81
CA LEU A 28 -4.43 -12.66 -3.90
C LEU A 28 -4.73 -11.19 -4.15
N ASP A 29 -5.23 -10.90 -5.34
CA ASP A 29 -5.67 -9.57 -5.72
C ASP A 29 -7.19 -9.47 -5.61
N MET A 30 -7.64 -8.75 -4.59
CA MET A 30 -9.06 -8.49 -4.27
C MET A 30 -9.52 -7.14 -4.85
N THR A 31 -9.00 -6.76 -6.00
CA THR A 31 -9.43 -5.56 -6.72
C THR A 31 -10.00 -5.91 -8.09
N SER A 32 -10.99 -5.15 -8.54
CA SER A 32 -11.53 -5.21 -9.89
C SER A 32 -11.47 -3.82 -10.50
N MET A 33 -10.49 -3.59 -11.36
CA MET A 33 -10.30 -2.28 -11.95
C MET A 33 -11.26 -2.06 -13.11
N THR A 34 -12.19 -1.13 -12.93
CA THR A 34 -13.06 -0.61 -14.01
C THR A 34 -12.64 0.82 -14.35
N MET A 35 -12.32 1.07 -15.61
CA MET A 35 -12.01 2.44 -16.07
C MET A 35 -13.28 3.08 -16.63
N LYS A 36 -13.84 4.05 -15.91
CA LYS A 36 -14.91 4.93 -16.43
C LYS A 36 -14.34 6.10 -17.22
N SER A 37 -13.20 6.61 -16.78
CA SER A 37 -12.41 7.63 -17.48
C SER A 37 -10.95 7.51 -17.06
N TYR A 38 -10.07 8.28 -17.71
CA TYR A 38 -8.64 8.29 -17.35
C TYR A 38 -8.37 8.70 -15.88
N LEU A 39 -9.27 9.50 -15.31
CA LEU A 39 -9.19 10.03 -13.94
C LEU A 39 -10.10 9.30 -12.94
N ASP A 40 -11.05 8.49 -13.43
CA ASP A 40 -12.07 7.85 -12.59
C ASP A 40 -11.90 6.32 -12.63
N ARG A 41 -11.00 5.83 -11.80
CA ARG A 41 -10.73 4.41 -11.62
C ARG A 41 -11.52 3.89 -10.44
N ILE A 42 -12.22 2.79 -10.66
CA ILE A 42 -12.95 2.08 -9.63
C ILE A 42 -12.27 0.73 -9.45
N TYR A 43 -11.86 0.44 -8.24
CA TYR A 43 -11.18 -0.81 -7.87
C TYR A 43 -12.08 -1.78 -7.11
N SER A 44 -13.33 -1.41 -6.81
CA SER A 44 -14.23 -2.21 -5.99
C SER A 44 -14.77 -3.45 -6.71
N ILE A 45 -14.81 -4.55 -5.99
CA ILE A 45 -15.48 -5.78 -6.37
C ILE A 45 -16.97 -5.66 -5.99
N ASP A 46 -17.85 -6.29 -6.77
CA ASP A 46 -19.27 -6.41 -6.41
C ASP A 46 -19.45 -7.11 -5.07
N ASN A 47 -20.37 -6.61 -4.23
CA ASN A 47 -20.57 -7.11 -2.88
C ASN A 47 -20.95 -8.59 -2.84
N GLN A 48 -21.81 -9.05 -3.76
CA GLN A 48 -22.25 -10.45 -3.77
C GLN A 48 -21.07 -11.37 -4.13
N LEU A 49 -20.22 -10.91 -5.04
CA LEU A 49 -19.01 -11.61 -5.40
C LEU A 49 -18.02 -11.65 -4.23
N LEU A 50 -17.83 -10.53 -3.55
CA LEU A 50 -16.96 -10.41 -2.38
C LEU A 50 -17.42 -11.36 -1.25
N ASP A 51 -18.72 -11.36 -0.90
CA ASP A 51 -19.29 -12.26 0.11
C ASP A 51 -19.06 -13.72 -0.23
N ARG A 52 -19.27 -14.11 -1.48
CA ARG A 52 -19.06 -15.51 -1.92
C ARG A 52 -17.60 -15.92 -1.86
N ILE A 53 -16.68 -15.03 -2.21
CA ILE A 53 -15.25 -15.27 -2.09
C ILE A 53 -14.88 -15.45 -0.62
N CYS A 54 -15.31 -14.55 0.25
CA CYS A 54 -15.03 -14.59 1.67
C CYS A 54 -15.59 -15.85 2.34
N GLN A 55 -16.77 -16.32 1.93
CA GLN A 55 -17.41 -17.50 2.53
C GLN A 55 -16.91 -18.85 1.97
N ASN A 56 -16.62 -18.92 0.67
CA ASN A 56 -16.40 -20.20 0.01
C ASN A 56 -14.94 -20.42 -0.45
N ILE A 57 -14.20 -19.36 -0.71
CA ILE A 57 -12.84 -19.46 -1.28
C ILE A 57 -11.78 -19.17 -0.23
N LEU A 58 -11.85 -18.02 0.42
CA LEU A 58 -10.83 -17.59 1.37
C LEU A 58 -10.57 -18.60 2.51
N PRO A 59 -11.58 -19.25 3.12
CA PRO A 59 -11.34 -20.28 4.15
C PRO A 59 -10.49 -21.45 3.68
N ARG A 60 -10.43 -21.68 2.37
CA ARG A 60 -9.68 -22.79 1.77
C ARG A 60 -8.24 -22.43 1.40
N ILE A 61 -7.94 -21.14 1.16
CA ILE A 61 -6.66 -20.69 0.61
C ILE A 61 -5.88 -19.75 1.53
N HIS A 62 -6.48 -19.17 2.57
CA HIS A 62 -5.89 -18.10 3.39
C HIS A 62 -4.50 -18.46 3.97
N HIS A 63 -4.27 -19.75 4.26
CA HIS A 63 -3.02 -20.22 4.80
C HIS A 63 -1.86 -20.26 3.79
N GLN A 64 -2.14 -20.04 2.51
CA GLN A 64 -1.18 -20.04 1.41
C GLN A 64 -0.89 -18.63 0.88
N VAL A 65 -1.73 -17.65 1.27
CA VAL A 65 -1.62 -16.28 0.79
C VAL A 65 -0.43 -15.58 1.44
N ASN A 66 0.54 -15.21 0.62
CA ASN A 66 1.74 -14.48 1.00
C ASN A 66 1.63 -12.99 0.68
N GLU A 67 0.89 -12.67 -0.37
CA GLU A 67 0.67 -11.32 -0.85
C GLU A 67 -0.83 -11.06 -0.98
N LEU A 68 -1.29 -9.94 -0.47
CA LEU A 68 -2.68 -9.53 -0.50
C LEU A 68 -2.80 -8.10 -1.03
N ILE A 69 -3.64 -7.92 -2.04
CA ILE A 69 -3.98 -6.63 -2.60
C ILE A 69 -5.45 -6.38 -2.31
N VAL A 70 -5.75 -5.32 -1.58
CA VAL A 70 -7.11 -4.93 -1.20
C VAL A 70 -7.36 -3.46 -1.46
N GLU A 71 -8.59 -3.13 -1.79
CA GLU A 71 -9.09 -1.77 -1.81
C GLU A 71 -9.94 -1.48 -0.56
N GLN A 72 -10.27 -0.23 -0.36
CA GLN A 72 -10.93 0.23 0.87
C GLN A 72 -12.20 -0.56 1.23
N HIS A 73 -13.05 -0.87 0.25
CA HIS A 73 -14.32 -1.55 0.47
C HIS A 73 -14.15 -3.04 0.80
N SER A 74 -13.24 -3.73 0.13
CA SER A 74 -12.99 -5.16 0.35
C SER A 74 -12.18 -5.44 1.61
N MET A 75 -11.45 -4.46 2.10
CA MET A 75 -10.52 -4.63 3.23
C MET A 75 -11.18 -5.20 4.48
N GLU A 76 -12.33 -4.67 4.89
CA GLU A 76 -13.02 -5.13 6.10
C GLU A 76 -13.45 -6.60 5.97
N HIS A 77 -14.05 -6.95 4.85
CA HIS A 77 -14.52 -8.31 4.59
C HIS A 77 -13.37 -9.33 4.54
N VAL A 78 -12.25 -8.93 3.95
CA VAL A 78 -11.11 -9.83 3.70
C VAL A 78 -10.23 -9.98 4.94
N ILE A 79 -9.86 -8.88 5.61
CA ILE A 79 -8.89 -8.90 6.71
C ILE A 79 -9.53 -9.26 8.05
N HIS A 80 -10.79 -8.88 8.29
CA HIS A 80 -11.45 -9.18 9.57
C HIS A 80 -12.00 -10.59 9.68
N THR A 81 -12.34 -11.21 8.55
CA THR A 81 -13.00 -12.52 8.55
C THR A 81 -12.04 -13.67 8.73
N ILE A 82 -10.78 -13.52 8.33
CA ILE A 82 -9.82 -14.63 8.19
C ILE A 82 -8.42 -14.18 8.60
N ASN A 83 -7.71 -15.07 9.29
CA ASN A 83 -6.29 -14.88 9.61
C ASN A 83 -5.41 -15.41 8.46
N TYR A 84 -4.40 -14.65 8.08
CA TYR A 84 -3.43 -14.99 7.02
C TYR A 84 -2.05 -15.26 7.62
N PRO A 85 -1.74 -16.51 8.01
CA PRO A 85 -0.54 -16.81 8.78
C PRO A 85 0.78 -16.62 8.01
N GLN A 86 0.74 -16.61 6.68
CA GLN A 86 1.92 -16.47 5.83
C GLN A 86 2.00 -15.12 5.11
N LEU A 87 1.10 -14.20 5.41
CA LEU A 87 1.05 -12.89 4.74
C LEU A 87 2.25 -12.03 5.15
N PHE A 88 3.10 -11.66 4.20
CA PHE A 88 4.20 -10.73 4.42
C PHE A 88 4.13 -9.48 3.53
N SER A 89 3.34 -9.51 2.46
CA SER A 89 3.18 -8.39 1.54
C SER A 89 1.72 -7.92 1.50
N LEU A 90 1.49 -6.64 1.78
CA LEU A 90 0.17 -6.03 1.78
C LEU A 90 0.16 -4.80 0.85
N SER A 91 -0.82 -4.75 -0.06
CA SER A 91 -1.05 -3.59 -0.91
C SER A 91 -2.43 -3.01 -0.63
N LEU A 92 -2.46 -1.77 -0.16
CA LEU A 92 -3.65 -0.97 0.12
C LEU A 92 -3.86 0.00 -1.04
N ILE A 93 -4.90 -0.21 -1.85
CA ILE A 93 -5.13 0.52 -3.09
C ILE A 93 -6.42 1.33 -3.01
N ASP A 94 -6.39 2.55 -3.55
CA ASP A 94 -7.56 3.45 -3.66
C ASP A 94 -8.20 3.81 -2.31
N PHE A 95 -7.38 3.98 -1.26
CA PHE A 95 -7.85 4.38 0.06
C PHE A 95 -8.00 5.90 0.17
N GLN A 96 -9.08 6.35 0.78
CA GLN A 96 -9.19 7.74 1.25
C GLN A 96 -8.25 7.94 2.45
N GLU A 97 -7.58 9.08 2.50
CA GLU A 97 -6.58 9.40 3.56
C GLU A 97 -7.14 9.24 4.97
N GLU A 98 -8.32 9.80 5.21
CA GLU A 98 -8.98 9.77 6.53
C GLU A 98 -9.33 8.35 6.96
N ILE A 99 -9.80 7.54 6.03
CA ILE A 99 -10.18 6.15 6.31
C ILE A 99 -8.93 5.31 6.57
N LEU A 100 -7.88 5.49 5.77
CA LEU A 100 -6.62 4.80 6.00
C LEU A 100 -6.00 5.18 7.36
N LEU A 101 -6.05 6.46 7.72
CA LEU A 101 -5.59 6.95 9.02
C LEU A 101 -6.34 6.28 10.17
N ASN A 102 -7.67 6.18 10.07
CA ASN A 102 -8.49 5.51 11.08
C ASN A 102 -8.14 4.02 11.22
N TYR A 103 -7.90 3.30 10.09
CA TYR A 103 -7.45 1.91 10.16
C TYR A 103 -6.10 1.76 10.88
N LEU A 104 -5.17 2.68 10.64
CA LEU A 104 -3.86 2.65 11.29
C LEU A 104 -3.93 3.00 12.79
N ILE A 105 -4.90 3.80 13.22
CA ILE A 105 -5.06 4.22 14.61
C ILE A 105 -5.91 3.21 15.40
N ASP A 106 -7.08 2.86 14.89
CA ASP A 106 -8.13 2.22 15.68
C ASP A 106 -8.31 0.73 15.39
N ASN A 107 -7.89 0.26 14.21
CA ASN A 107 -8.16 -1.11 13.81
C ASN A 107 -7.11 -2.09 14.34
N MET A 108 -7.46 -2.84 15.37
CA MET A 108 -6.55 -3.77 16.04
C MET A 108 -6.04 -4.88 15.13
N THR A 109 -6.86 -5.39 14.21
CA THR A 109 -6.46 -6.48 13.28
C THR A 109 -5.41 -5.99 12.28
N VAL A 110 -5.65 -4.83 11.66
CA VAL A 110 -4.71 -4.23 10.72
C VAL A 110 -3.41 -3.86 11.43
N ARG A 111 -3.49 -3.26 12.60
CA ARG A 111 -2.30 -2.92 13.42
C ARG A 111 -1.48 -4.14 13.77
N LYS A 112 -2.12 -5.24 14.15
CA LYS A 112 -1.44 -6.49 14.48
C LYS A 112 -0.70 -7.04 13.25
N LEU A 113 -1.36 -7.10 12.10
CA LEU A 113 -0.73 -7.51 10.83
C LEU A 113 0.50 -6.67 10.51
N LEU A 114 0.37 -5.35 10.56
CA LEU A 114 1.44 -4.42 10.26
C LEU A 114 2.62 -4.52 11.24
N THR A 115 2.34 -4.79 12.50
CA THR A 115 3.37 -4.86 13.55
C THR A 115 4.12 -6.19 13.53
N GLU A 116 3.42 -7.30 13.28
CA GLU A 116 3.95 -8.65 13.50
C GLU A 116 4.38 -9.38 12.23
N GLN A 117 3.76 -9.07 11.06
CA GLN A 117 3.92 -9.92 9.87
C GLN A 117 4.40 -9.17 8.62
N ILE A 118 3.92 -7.94 8.39
CA ILE A 118 4.15 -7.27 7.12
C ILE A 118 5.58 -6.75 7.02
N THR A 119 6.28 -7.21 5.98
CA THR A 119 7.63 -6.78 5.61
C THR A 119 7.65 -5.96 4.31
N CYS A 120 6.65 -6.14 3.44
CA CYS A 120 6.47 -5.36 2.22
C CYS A 120 5.12 -4.66 2.26
N LEU A 121 5.11 -3.33 2.17
CA LEU A 121 3.88 -2.53 2.22
C LEU A 121 3.82 -1.59 1.01
N LYS A 122 2.71 -1.66 0.28
CA LYS A 122 2.40 -0.71 -0.78
C LYS A 122 1.12 0.04 -0.45
N ILE A 123 1.16 1.34 -0.60
CA ILE A 123 0.02 2.21 -0.34
C ILE A 123 -0.22 3.13 -1.53
N ASP A 124 -1.43 3.08 -2.03
CA ASP A 124 -1.93 3.97 -3.06
C ASP A 124 -3.21 4.65 -2.53
N VAL A 125 -3.10 5.94 -2.28
CA VAL A 125 -4.18 6.74 -1.68
C VAL A 125 -4.99 7.42 -2.78
N LYS A 126 -6.30 7.45 -2.63
CA LYS A 126 -7.23 8.05 -3.59
C LYS A 126 -7.07 9.57 -3.65
N ASP A 127 -7.05 10.11 -4.87
CA ASP A 127 -7.05 11.56 -5.06
C ASP A 127 -8.39 12.16 -4.68
N ASN A 128 -8.35 13.13 -3.79
CA ASN A 128 -9.50 13.93 -3.46
C ASN A 128 -9.50 15.19 -4.34
N ILE A 129 -10.06 15.08 -5.56
CA ILE A 129 -10.06 16.15 -6.57
C ILE A 129 -10.82 17.39 -6.08
N THR A 130 -11.74 17.24 -5.12
CA THR A 130 -12.67 18.27 -4.65
C THR A 130 -12.29 18.92 -3.33
N ALA A 131 -11.45 18.31 -2.53
CA ALA A 131 -11.01 18.87 -1.26
C ALA A 131 -9.62 19.48 -1.40
N LEU A 132 -9.40 20.63 -0.77
CA LEU A 132 -8.04 21.12 -0.51
C LEU A 132 -7.32 19.98 0.27
N PRO A 133 -6.20 19.47 -0.24
CA PRO A 133 -5.52 18.36 0.40
C PRO A 133 -5.15 18.78 1.83
N LEU A 134 -5.67 18.05 2.81
CA LEU A 134 -5.18 18.11 4.18
C LEU A 134 -3.80 17.42 4.16
N ARG A 135 -2.77 18.17 3.81
CA ARG A 135 -1.38 17.71 3.62
C ARG A 135 -0.82 16.98 4.85
N GLU A 136 -1.37 17.28 6.01
CA GLU A 136 -0.98 16.70 7.29
C GLU A 136 -1.29 15.20 7.42
N ASN A 137 -2.33 14.70 6.75
CA ASN A 137 -2.73 13.30 6.87
C ASN A 137 -1.72 12.34 6.25
N LEU A 138 -1.18 12.63 5.07
CA LEU A 138 -0.21 11.76 4.41
C LEU A 138 1.09 11.65 5.20
N SER A 139 1.56 12.77 5.72
CA SER A 139 2.76 12.80 6.58
C SER A 139 2.52 12.00 7.85
N THR A 140 1.34 12.15 8.46
CA THR A 140 0.95 11.38 9.65
C THR A 140 0.84 9.88 9.35
N ILE A 141 0.23 9.50 8.23
CA ILE A 141 0.13 8.11 7.77
C ILE A 141 1.54 7.51 7.60
N PHE A 142 2.44 8.21 6.93
CA PHE A 142 3.82 7.75 6.76
C PHE A 142 4.53 7.54 8.09
N ALA A 143 4.43 8.50 9.01
CA ALA A 143 5.02 8.39 10.35
C ALA A 143 4.43 7.21 11.15
N LEU A 144 3.12 7.00 11.10
CA LEU A 144 2.46 5.86 11.76
C LEU A 144 2.93 4.53 11.18
N ILE A 145 3.07 4.42 9.87
CA ILE A 145 3.58 3.20 9.22
C ILE A 145 4.98 2.86 9.73
N LEU A 146 5.91 3.82 9.72
CA LEU A 146 7.26 3.60 10.24
C LEU A 146 7.27 3.26 11.74
N SER A 147 6.34 3.80 12.50
CA SER A 147 6.23 3.52 13.94
C SER A 147 5.64 2.13 14.22
N LEU A 148 4.67 1.68 13.43
CA LEU A 148 3.98 0.40 13.59
C LEU A 148 4.76 -0.76 12.99
N CYS A 149 5.25 -0.62 11.77
CA CYS A 149 5.85 -1.70 10.99
C CYS A 149 7.33 -1.88 11.32
N LYS A 150 7.63 -2.49 12.46
CA LYS A 150 9.02 -2.68 12.93
C LYS A 150 9.84 -3.66 12.09
N GLY A 151 9.19 -4.56 11.35
CA GLY A 151 9.82 -5.52 10.45
C GLY A 151 9.81 -5.09 8.97
N LEU A 152 9.44 -3.85 8.68
CA LEU A 152 9.27 -3.39 7.30
C LEU A 152 10.60 -3.32 6.55
N ILE A 153 10.68 -4.02 5.42
CA ILE A 153 11.84 -4.09 4.53
C ILE A 153 11.62 -3.20 3.30
N GLU A 154 10.44 -3.25 2.72
CA GLU A 154 10.07 -2.45 1.55
C GLU A 154 8.81 -1.63 1.81
N LEU A 155 8.89 -0.33 1.54
CA LEU A 155 7.76 0.59 1.54
C LEU A 155 7.64 1.26 0.18
N ASN A 156 6.49 1.07 -0.47
CA ASN A 156 6.11 1.80 -1.66
C ASN A 156 4.94 2.73 -1.31
N PHE A 157 5.25 3.99 -1.13
CA PHE A 157 4.30 5.05 -0.80
C PHE A 157 4.29 6.09 -1.92
N CYS A 158 4.03 5.61 -3.15
CA CYS A 158 3.98 6.42 -4.36
C CYS A 158 2.59 6.38 -4.96
N ARG A 159 2.07 7.52 -5.32
CA ARG A 159 0.91 7.63 -6.20
C ARG A 159 1.36 7.54 -7.66
N PHE A 160 0.67 6.71 -8.42
CA PHE A 160 1.02 6.52 -9.83
C PHE A 160 0.66 7.72 -10.71
N TYR A 161 -0.23 8.63 -10.29
CA TYR A 161 -0.83 9.56 -11.24
C TYR A 161 -1.08 11.00 -10.77
N HIS A 162 -0.88 11.39 -9.50
CA HIS A 162 -1.28 12.73 -9.04
C HIS A 162 -0.42 13.38 -7.93
N ARG A 163 -0.65 14.70 -7.80
CA ARG A 163 0.04 15.77 -7.11
C ARG A 163 0.05 15.72 -5.56
N SER A 164 -0.21 14.60 -4.95
CA SER A 164 -0.16 14.53 -3.49
C SER A 164 1.16 13.95 -3.04
N SER A 165 1.98 14.80 -2.53
CA SER A 165 3.30 14.50 -2.01
C SER A 165 3.32 14.66 -0.49
N ILE A 166 4.17 13.90 0.16
CA ILE A 166 4.41 14.01 1.60
C ILE A 166 5.28 15.22 1.87
N CYS A 167 4.91 16.01 2.86
CA CYS A 167 5.77 17.01 3.45
C CYS A 167 6.49 16.39 4.65
N THR A 168 7.72 15.96 4.47
CA THR A 168 8.49 15.29 5.52
C THR A 168 9.00 16.26 6.57
N PHE A 169 9.08 17.54 6.23
CA PHE A 169 9.53 18.60 7.14
C PHE A 169 8.59 18.77 8.35
N GLU A 170 7.32 18.43 8.20
CA GLU A 170 6.33 18.50 9.30
C GLU A 170 6.39 17.28 10.24
N LEU A 171 7.19 16.25 9.89
CA LEU A 171 7.31 15.05 10.70
C LEU A 171 8.20 15.32 11.92
N SER A 172 7.66 15.12 13.11
CA SER A 172 8.46 15.20 14.33
C SER A 172 9.60 14.16 14.28
N SER A 173 10.80 14.59 14.65
CA SER A 173 12.04 13.81 14.49
C SER A 173 12.07 12.47 15.23
N THR A 174 11.17 12.26 16.16
CA THR A 174 11.17 11.09 17.06
C THR A 174 10.43 9.88 16.52
N ASN A 175 9.46 10.08 15.62
CA ASN A 175 8.52 9.02 15.22
C ASN A 175 8.84 8.33 13.88
N CYS A 176 9.79 8.85 13.11
CA CYS A 176 10.06 8.39 11.75
C CYS A 176 11.38 7.63 11.62
N LYS A 177 11.65 6.68 12.51
CA LYS A 177 12.87 5.86 12.47
C LYS A 177 12.53 4.43 12.08
N SER A 178 13.29 3.88 11.13
CA SER A 178 13.26 2.46 10.83
C SER A 178 14.68 1.91 10.73
N SER A 179 14.93 0.82 11.43
CA SER A 179 16.19 0.07 11.39
C SER A 179 16.15 -1.14 10.45
N THR A 180 15.05 -1.36 9.75
CA THR A 180 14.82 -2.53 8.89
C THR A 180 14.49 -2.16 7.45
N LEU A 181 14.06 -0.92 7.21
CA LEU A 181 13.64 -0.47 5.88
C LEU A 181 14.86 -0.35 4.95
N THR A 182 14.89 -1.18 3.92
CA THR A 182 15.97 -1.19 2.91
C THR A 182 15.56 -0.58 1.59
N VAL A 183 14.26 -0.64 1.24
CA VAL A 183 13.73 -0.09 -0.02
C VAL A 183 12.61 0.87 0.28
N LEU A 184 12.77 2.12 -0.14
CA LEU A 184 11.74 3.15 -0.03
C LEU A 184 11.44 3.75 -1.40
N LYS A 185 10.16 3.73 -1.79
CA LYS A 185 9.61 4.49 -2.91
C LYS A 185 8.62 5.49 -2.35
N ILE A 186 8.81 6.78 -2.63
CA ILE A 186 8.02 7.83 -2.02
C ILE A 186 7.87 9.04 -2.94
N SER A 187 6.71 9.70 -2.88
CA SER A 187 6.51 11.00 -3.50
C SER A 187 6.62 12.09 -2.45
N VAL A 188 7.50 13.05 -2.65
CA VAL A 188 7.73 14.17 -1.73
C VAL A 188 7.46 15.50 -2.43
N LYS A 189 7.15 16.51 -1.64
CA LYS A 189 6.82 17.83 -2.18
C LYS A 189 8.05 18.54 -2.74
N SER A 190 9.14 18.58 -1.99
CA SER A 190 10.33 19.36 -2.30
C SER A 190 11.61 18.54 -2.19
N PHE A 191 12.70 19.11 -2.69
CA PHE A 191 14.01 18.50 -2.52
C PHE A 191 14.48 18.52 -1.05
N ASP A 192 14.07 19.52 -0.28
CA ASP A 192 14.40 19.59 1.15
C ASP A 192 13.77 18.43 1.93
N ASP A 193 12.57 17.99 1.52
CA ASP A 193 11.94 16.80 2.07
C ASP A 193 12.77 15.53 1.81
N CYS A 194 13.46 15.44 0.66
CA CYS A 194 14.38 14.35 0.40
C CYS A 194 15.55 14.35 1.37
N LEU A 195 16.17 15.51 1.59
CA LEU A 195 17.31 15.63 2.51
C LEU A 195 16.91 15.24 3.93
N TYR A 196 15.70 15.60 4.32
CA TYR A 196 15.17 15.25 5.62
C TYR A 196 14.98 13.73 5.82
N LEU A 197 14.65 12.98 4.78
CA LEU A 197 14.56 11.52 4.82
C LEU A 197 15.94 10.85 4.94
N LEU A 198 17.00 11.52 4.48
CA LEU A 198 18.37 11.02 4.48
C LEU A 198 19.14 11.32 5.78
N ASP A 199 18.53 12.00 6.71
CA ASP A 199 19.14 12.47 7.97
C ASP A 199 19.21 11.35 9.05
N GLU A 200 19.89 10.25 8.81
CA GLU A 200 20.16 9.16 9.76
C GLU A 200 18.91 8.43 10.33
N ARG A 201 17.72 8.71 9.83
CA ARG A 201 16.46 8.09 10.34
C ARG A 201 16.21 6.72 9.74
N LEU A 202 16.73 6.50 8.54
CA LEU A 202 16.57 5.28 7.76
C LEU A 202 17.94 4.66 7.48
N ASN A 203 18.64 4.25 8.54
CA ASN A 203 20.04 3.82 8.50
C ASN A 203 20.31 2.59 7.63
N CYS A 204 19.30 1.75 7.40
CA CYS A 204 19.42 0.54 6.59
C CYS A 204 18.99 0.73 5.14
N LEU A 205 18.65 1.95 4.75
CA LEU A 205 18.14 2.23 3.41
C LEU A 205 19.24 2.02 2.36
N SER A 206 19.01 1.05 1.46
CA SER A 206 19.91 0.74 0.33
C SER A 206 19.37 1.24 -1.00
N THR A 207 18.05 1.35 -1.12
CA THR A 207 17.38 1.80 -2.35
C THR A 207 16.36 2.87 -2.00
N LEU A 208 16.55 4.06 -2.58
CA LEU A 208 15.62 5.17 -2.43
C LEU A 208 15.18 5.65 -3.82
N ILE A 209 13.88 5.57 -4.09
CA ILE A 209 13.25 6.09 -5.30
C ILE A 209 12.32 7.21 -4.88
N ILE A 210 12.65 8.42 -5.28
CA ILE A 210 11.89 9.61 -4.92
C ILE A 210 11.30 10.25 -6.17
N TYR A 211 10.04 10.63 -6.05
CA TYR A 211 9.35 11.50 -6.99
C TYR A 211 9.16 12.87 -6.33
N VAL A 212 9.78 13.90 -6.88
CA VAL A 212 9.70 15.27 -6.36
C VAL A 212 8.66 16.04 -7.15
N GLU A 213 7.69 16.63 -6.45
CA GLU A 213 6.59 17.38 -7.10
C GLU A 213 7.06 18.77 -7.53
N GLU A 214 7.76 19.47 -6.64
CA GLU A 214 8.22 20.84 -6.88
C GLU A 214 9.75 20.92 -6.86
N ILE A 215 10.35 21.20 -8.00
CA ILE A 215 11.75 21.58 -8.07
C ILE A 215 11.80 23.09 -8.31
N ALA A 216 12.09 23.84 -7.27
CA ALA A 216 12.31 25.28 -7.38
C ALA A 216 13.66 25.55 -8.06
N TYR A 217 13.61 25.94 -9.32
CA TYR A 217 14.75 26.60 -9.96
C TYR A 217 14.61 28.11 -9.81
N THR A 218 15.70 28.78 -9.55
CA THR A 218 15.77 30.24 -9.45
C THR A 218 15.37 30.98 -10.75
N LEU A 219 15.03 30.27 -11.82
CA LEU A 219 14.70 30.83 -13.15
C LEU A 219 13.60 30.07 -13.89
N GLY A 220 12.57 29.55 -13.22
CA GLY A 220 11.41 28.98 -13.89
C GLY A 220 10.94 27.67 -13.29
N THR A 221 9.64 27.50 -13.20
CA THR A 221 8.99 26.27 -12.81
C THR A 221 9.04 25.26 -13.96
N ILE A 222 9.70 24.14 -13.75
CA ILE A 222 9.57 22.97 -14.64
C ILE A 222 8.62 22.00 -13.95
N ASP A 223 7.47 21.78 -14.54
CA ASP A 223 6.52 20.76 -14.10
C ASP A 223 7.07 19.36 -14.32
N ASN A 224 6.99 18.53 -13.28
CA ASN A 224 7.19 17.09 -13.28
C ASN A 224 8.60 16.57 -13.65
N THR A 225 9.56 16.72 -12.76
CA THR A 225 10.84 16.02 -12.90
C THR A 225 10.87 14.80 -11.98
N VAL A 226 10.97 13.61 -12.58
CA VAL A 226 11.24 12.37 -11.84
C VAL A 226 12.74 12.26 -11.63
N ALA A 227 13.19 12.44 -10.40
CA ALA A 227 14.55 12.14 -10.01
C ALA A 227 14.63 10.74 -9.41
N ARG A 228 15.33 9.83 -10.06
CA ARG A 228 15.64 8.51 -9.52
C ARG A 228 17.01 8.55 -8.87
N LEU A 229 17.06 8.60 -7.55
CA LEU A 229 18.29 8.45 -6.77
C LEU A 229 18.42 6.98 -6.35
N THR A 230 19.36 6.28 -6.96
CA THR A 230 19.75 4.94 -6.49
C THR A 230 21.03 5.13 -5.69
N MET A 231 20.95 4.94 -4.38
CA MET A 231 22.12 4.99 -3.52
C MET A 231 22.71 3.59 -3.40
N PHE A 232 23.99 3.46 -3.70
CA PHE A 232 24.77 2.25 -3.43
C PHE A 232 25.57 2.52 -2.15
N ASN A 233 25.22 1.88 -1.05
CA ASN A 233 26.09 1.84 0.12
C ASN A 233 27.22 0.84 -0.18
N HIS A 234 28.47 1.33 -0.14
CA HIS A 234 29.69 0.53 -0.15
C HIS A 234 30.01 0.02 1.25
#